data_7768fc494207ffc6403791b880bb14ce
#
_entry.id   7768fc494207ffc6403791b880bb14ce
#
_cell.length_a   1.000
_cell.length_b   1.000
_cell.length_c   1.000
_cell.angle_alpha   90.00
_cell.angle_beta   90.00
_cell.angle_gamma   90.00
#
_symmetry.space_group_name_H-M   'P 1'
#
loop_
_entity.id
_entity.type
_entity.pdbx_description
1 polymer ?
#
loop_
_entity_poly.entity_id
_entity_poly.type
_entity_poly.pdbx_seq_one_letter_code
_entity_poly.pdbx_strand_id
1 'polypeptide(L)'
;MNRILVIRGGAIGDFVLTLPAIKLLRDRFPKAQIEILGYKHIAVLAERRFYADAIRSIESGTLARFFAKDSELPSDLADYFAAFDLILSYLFDPDGIFEANLRRCRINTFLAGPSKPDNSEHAARQLARPLAALGLHLHDPAARLYPNDGDREFAKSFLGNSPKRPLLLHPGSGSETKNWAIENWKKLGDFLLPAGHDLLVIAGEADQDRVSVLESAWDCQPVRFVKNLPLSHLAALLEGSFFLGHDSGISHIAAATGAKCLLLYGWTDPAIWAPANENVTVLRAPGGKMRLLEVETVLRGINF
;
A
#
# COMPACT_ATOMS: atom_id res chain seq x y z
N MET A 1 11.21 -24.92 -5.86
CA MET A 1 10.16 -24.14 -6.56
C MET A 1 10.85 -23.20 -7.53
N ASN A 2 10.37 -23.21 -8.79
CA ASN A 2 10.92 -22.38 -9.87
C ASN A 2 9.98 -21.26 -10.28
N ARG A 3 8.65 -21.48 -10.17
CA ARG A 3 7.63 -20.49 -10.53
C ARG A 3 6.58 -20.37 -9.42
N ILE A 4 6.35 -19.16 -8.96
CA ILE A 4 5.41 -18.82 -7.88
C ILE A 4 4.46 -17.75 -8.39
N LEU A 5 3.16 -17.97 -8.20
CA LEU A 5 2.13 -16.98 -8.46
C LEU A 5 1.56 -16.47 -7.13
N VAL A 6 1.55 -15.16 -6.96
CA VAL A 6 0.81 -14.51 -5.86
C VAL A 6 -0.39 -13.79 -6.46
N ILE A 7 -1.58 -14.12 -6.01
CA ILE A 7 -2.82 -13.48 -6.47
C ILE A 7 -3.29 -12.52 -5.38
N ARG A 8 -3.27 -11.22 -5.67
CA ARG A 8 -3.67 -10.18 -4.72
C ARG A 8 -4.51 -9.10 -5.40
N GLY A 9 -5.79 -9.06 -5.09
CA GLY A 9 -6.67 -7.92 -5.31
C GLY A 9 -6.67 -6.98 -4.10
N GLY A 10 -7.61 -6.06 -4.05
CA GLY A 10 -7.81 -5.15 -2.92
C GLY A 10 -7.08 -3.81 -3.07
N ALA A 11 -7.14 -3.00 -2.01
CA ALA A 11 -6.60 -1.64 -1.99
C ALA A 11 -5.07 -1.60 -1.86
N ILE A 12 -4.49 -0.41 -2.02
CA ILE A 12 -3.04 -0.17 -1.90
C ILE A 12 -2.50 -0.66 -0.55
N GLY A 13 -3.18 -0.34 0.56
CA GLY A 13 -2.75 -0.75 1.90
C GLY A 13 -2.71 -2.27 2.05
N ASP A 14 -3.73 -2.96 1.54
CA ASP A 14 -3.79 -4.43 1.53
C ASP A 14 -2.62 -5.06 0.79
N PHE A 15 -2.25 -4.47 -0.35
CA PHE A 15 -1.11 -4.92 -1.14
C PHE A 15 0.21 -4.73 -0.39
N VAL A 16 0.44 -3.54 0.17
CA VAL A 16 1.69 -3.25 0.91
C VAL A 16 1.80 -4.15 2.14
N LEU A 17 0.70 -4.39 2.87
CA LEU A 17 0.66 -5.33 4.00
C LEU A 17 0.93 -6.79 3.60
N THR A 18 0.78 -7.15 2.31
CA THR A 18 1.11 -8.48 1.79
C THR A 18 2.61 -8.64 1.47
N LEU A 19 3.34 -7.54 1.27
CA LEU A 19 4.76 -7.59 0.87
C LEU A 19 5.66 -8.38 1.83
N PRO A 20 5.48 -8.33 3.17
CA PRO A 20 6.27 -9.18 4.08
C PRO A 20 6.10 -10.69 3.81
N ALA A 21 4.89 -11.13 3.44
CA ALA A 21 4.65 -12.51 3.04
C ALA A 21 5.36 -12.86 1.71
N ILE A 22 5.31 -11.95 0.73
CA ILE A 22 6.02 -12.14 -0.55
C ILE A 22 7.54 -12.15 -0.33
N LYS A 23 8.04 -11.33 0.63
CA LYS A 23 9.45 -11.34 1.00
C LYS A 23 9.89 -12.71 1.51
N LEU A 24 9.09 -13.36 2.36
CA LEU A 24 9.42 -14.72 2.83
C LEU A 24 9.57 -15.71 1.65
N LEU A 25 8.72 -15.60 0.63
CA LEU A 25 8.84 -16.43 -0.58
C LEU A 25 10.11 -16.09 -1.35
N ARG A 26 10.41 -14.81 -1.57
CA ARG A 26 11.62 -14.38 -2.29
C ARG A 26 12.89 -14.80 -1.55
N ASP A 27 12.94 -14.64 -0.23
CA ASP A 27 14.11 -15.01 0.59
C ASP A 27 14.32 -16.54 0.57
N ARG A 28 13.24 -17.33 0.65
CA ARG A 28 13.32 -18.80 0.64
C ARG A 28 13.61 -19.38 -0.73
N PHE A 29 13.13 -18.73 -1.79
CA PHE A 29 13.26 -19.17 -3.17
C PHE A 29 13.87 -18.06 -4.06
N PRO A 30 15.13 -17.67 -3.83
CA PRO A 30 15.73 -16.47 -4.45
C PRO A 30 15.85 -16.58 -5.98
N LYS A 31 15.83 -17.77 -6.53
CA LYS A 31 15.91 -18.04 -7.99
C LYS A 31 14.53 -18.28 -8.64
N ALA A 32 13.46 -18.34 -7.84
CA ALA A 32 12.13 -18.55 -8.39
C ALA A 32 11.66 -17.30 -9.16
N GLN A 33 10.98 -17.54 -10.27
CA GLN A 33 10.21 -16.49 -10.93
C GLN A 33 8.90 -16.28 -10.16
N ILE A 34 8.78 -15.11 -9.55
CA ILE A 34 7.58 -14.70 -8.82
C ILE A 34 6.78 -13.76 -9.71
N GLU A 35 5.54 -14.15 -10.00
CA GLU A 35 4.58 -13.32 -10.73
C GLU A 35 3.45 -12.89 -9.78
N ILE A 36 3.00 -11.64 -9.91
CA ILE A 36 1.83 -11.12 -9.18
C ILE A 36 0.67 -10.93 -10.14
N LEU A 37 -0.43 -11.62 -9.88
CA LEU A 37 -1.72 -11.39 -10.52
C LEU A 37 -2.53 -10.42 -9.64
N GLY A 38 -2.65 -9.17 -10.07
CA GLY A 38 -3.26 -8.10 -9.27
C GLY A 38 -3.63 -6.87 -10.09
N TYR A 39 -4.04 -5.81 -9.42
CA TYR A 39 -4.24 -4.52 -10.09
C TYR A 39 -2.90 -3.94 -10.52
N LYS A 40 -2.69 -3.76 -11.82
CA LYS A 40 -1.38 -3.34 -12.37
C LYS A 40 -0.88 -2.04 -11.77
N HIS A 41 -1.77 -1.05 -11.58
CA HIS A 41 -1.42 0.26 -11.02
C HIS A 41 -0.94 0.18 -9.56
N ILE A 42 -1.25 -0.92 -8.84
CA ILE A 42 -0.75 -1.19 -7.49
C ILE A 42 0.47 -2.13 -7.54
N ALA A 43 0.37 -3.23 -8.29
CA ALA A 43 1.39 -4.27 -8.34
C ALA A 43 2.73 -3.76 -8.93
N VAL A 44 2.71 -2.65 -9.68
CA VAL A 44 3.92 -1.96 -10.15
C VAL A 44 4.91 -1.62 -9.03
N LEU A 45 4.44 -1.46 -7.79
CA LEU A 45 5.29 -1.28 -6.61
C LEU A 45 6.23 -2.46 -6.33
N ALA A 46 5.91 -3.65 -6.85
CA ALA A 46 6.67 -4.88 -6.65
C ALA A 46 7.42 -5.35 -7.91
N GLU A 47 6.98 -4.92 -9.10
CA GLU A 47 7.50 -5.41 -10.37
C GLU A 47 8.95 -4.98 -10.58
N ARG A 48 9.85 -5.96 -10.77
CA ARG A 48 11.29 -5.75 -10.97
C ARG A 48 11.94 -4.84 -9.93
N ARG A 49 11.39 -4.89 -8.70
CA ARG A 49 11.82 -4.11 -7.53
C ARG A 49 11.98 -5.00 -6.29
N PHE A 50 12.66 -6.14 -6.41
CA PHE A 50 12.90 -7.16 -5.39
C PHE A 50 11.83 -8.25 -5.31
N TYR A 51 10.52 -7.94 -5.26
CA TYR A 51 9.48 -8.91 -4.92
C TYR A 51 9.07 -9.80 -6.09
N ALA A 52 8.78 -9.21 -7.24
CA ALA A 52 8.24 -9.92 -8.39
C ALA A 52 9.03 -9.64 -9.66
N ASP A 53 9.11 -10.65 -10.51
CA ASP A 53 9.77 -10.57 -11.82
C ASP A 53 8.79 -10.04 -12.89
N ALA A 54 7.49 -10.32 -12.70
CA ALA A 54 6.43 -9.88 -13.61
C ALA A 54 5.11 -9.61 -12.87
N ILE A 55 4.25 -8.82 -13.50
CA ILE A 55 2.87 -8.59 -13.04
C ILE A 55 1.88 -8.88 -14.17
N ARG A 56 0.70 -9.40 -13.80
CA ARG A 56 -0.43 -9.61 -14.71
C ARG A 56 -1.68 -8.96 -14.14
N SER A 57 -2.52 -8.39 -15.03
CA SER A 57 -3.79 -7.78 -14.59
C SER A 57 -4.80 -8.83 -14.17
N ILE A 58 -5.39 -8.63 -12.99
CA ILE A 58 -6.51 -9.40 -12.49
C ILE A 58 -7.84 -9.02 -13.18
N GLU A 59 -7.86 -7.89 -13.89
CA GLU A 59 -9.05 -7.32 -14.53
C GLU A 59 -9.39 -7.97 -15.88
N SER A 60 -8.77 -9.10 -16.20
CA SER A 60 -9.07 -9.84 -17.43
C SER A 60 -10.47 -10.46 -17.35
N GLY A 61 -11.33 -10.14 -18.31
CA GLY A 61 -12.68 -10.71 -18.40
C GLY A 61 -12.71 -12.24 -18.52
N THR A 62 -11.67 -12.84 -19.08
CA THR A 62 -11.54 -14.32 -19.19
C THR A 62 -11.32 -14.97 -17.83
N LEU A 63 -10.70 -14.26 -16.87
CA LEU A 63 -10.51 -14.75 -15.50
C LEU A 63 -11.84 -14.89 -14.75
N ALA A 64 -12.87 -14.16 -15.13
CA ALA A 64 -14.20 -14.24 -14.52
C ALA A 64 -14.80 -15.65 -14.59
N ARG A 65 -14.45 -16.45 -15.59
CA ARG A 65 -14.88 -17.85 -15.71
C ARG A 65 -14.40 -18.72 -14.55
N PHE A 66 -13.28 -18.39 -13.93
CA PHE A 66 -12.78 -19.11 -12.76
C PHE A 66 -13.61 -18.87 -11.49
N PHE A 67 -14.47 -17.87 -11.47
CA PHE A 67 -15.40 -17.58 -10.38
C PHE A 67 -16.81 -18.12 -10.63
N ALA A 68 -17.04 -18.79 -11.75
CA ALA A 68 -18.33 -19.40 -12.07
C ALA A 68 -18.27 -20.92 -11.87
N LYS A 69 -19.27 -21.47 -11.17
CA LYS A 69 -19.42 -22.89 -10.94
C LYS A 69 -19.64 -23.62 -12.28
N ASP A 70 -18.99 -24.76 -12.45
CA ASP A 70 -19.10 -25.65 -13.63
C ASP A 70 -18.82 -24.96 -14.97
N SER A 71 -18.11 -23.84 -14.97
CA SER A 71 -17.76 -23.13 -16.20
C SER A 71 -16.74 -23.90 -17.05
N GLU A 72 -16.79 -23.65 -18.35
CA GLU A 72 -15.71 -24.05 -19.27
C GLU A 72 -14.51 -23.12 -19.04
N LEU A 73 -13.38 -23.69 -18.64
CA LEU A 73 -12.17 -22.94 -18.36
C LEU A 73 -11.38 -22.70 -19.66
N PRO A 74 -10.94 -21.47 -19.95
CA PRO A 74 -10.10 -21.18 -21.10
C PRO A 74 -8.78 -21.96 -20.99
N SER A 75 -8.41 -22.67 -22.06
CA SER A 75 -7.22 -23.55 -22.08
C SER A 75 -5.92 -22.77 -21.84
N ASP A 76 -5.81 -21.56 -22.38
CA ASP A 76 -4.65 -20.69 -22.20
C ASP A 76 -4.46 -20.26 -20.73
N LEU A 77 -5.55 -20.01 -20.00
CA LEU A 77 -5.49 -19.74 -18.58
C LEU A 77 -5.27 -20.99 -17.73
N ALA A 78 -5.83 -22.14 -18.16
CA ALA A 78 -5.57 -23.41 -17.49
C ALA A 78 -4.08 -23.77 -17.57
N ASP A 79 -3.47 -23.65 -18.74
CA ASP A 79 -2.03 -23.87 -18.97
C ASP A 79 -1.18 -22.85 -18.19
N TYR A 80 -1.63 -21.60 -18.16
CA TYR A 80 -0.96 -20.54 -17.38
C TYR A 80 -0.89 -20.89 -15.89
N PHE A 81 -2.02 -21.28 -15.27
CA PHE A 81 -2.04 -21.63 -13.85
C PHE A 81 -1.29 -22.94 -13.56
N ALA A 82 -1.39 -23.92 -14.45
CA ALA A 82 -0.68 -25.21 -14.33
C ALA A 82 0.85 -25.05 -14.35
N ALA A 83 1.35 -23.95 -14.91
CA ALA A 83 2.79 -23.70 -15.02
C ALA A 83 3.46 -23.26 -13.70
N PHE A 84 2.70 -23.01 -12.64
CA PHE A 84 3.24 -22.59 -11.36
C PHE A 84 3.40 -23.76 -10.39
N ASP A 85 4.53 -23.79 -9.66
CA ASP A 85 4.77 -24.75 -8.59
C ASP A 85 3.96 -24.42 -7.33
N LEU A 86 3.72 -23.13 -7.10
CA LEU A 86 2.95 -22.59 -5.98
C LEU A 86 2.05 -21.46 -6.44
N ILE A 87 0.79 -21.52 -6.06
CA ILE A 87 -0.16 -20.41 -6.16
C ILE A 87 -0.58 -20.02 -4.74
N LEU A 88 -0.27 -18.77 -4.34
CA LEU A 88 -0.73 -18.17 -3.10
C LEU A 88 -1.82 -17.16 -3.43
N SER A 89 -3.05 -17.42 -3.02
CA SER A 89 -4.22 -16.57 -3.34
C SER A 89 -4.77 -15.88 -2.12
N TYR A 90 -5.00 -14.59 -2.24
CA TYR A 90 -5.69 -13.73 -1.26
C TYR A 90 -7.05 -13.24 -1.80
N LEU A 91 -7.61 -13.92 -2.77
CA LEU A 91 -8.93 -13.58 -3.30
C LEU A 91 -10.03 -14.01 -2.32
N PHE A 92 -11.13 -13.27 -2.36
CA PHE A 92 -12.34 -13.66 -1.66
C PHE A 92 -13.02 -14.79 -2.42
N ASP A 93 -12.99 -15.99 -1.86
CA ASP A 93 -13.54 -17.22 -2.44
C ASP A 93 -14.28 -18.02 -1.36
N PRO A 94 -15.39 -17.49 -0.80
CA PRO A 94 -16.07 -18.11 0.34
C PRO A 94 -16.65 -19.49 0.03
N ASP A 95 -17.03 -19.73 -1.23
CA ASP A 95 -17.63 -20.99 -1.68
C ASP A 95 -16.58 -21.94 -2.28
N GLY A 96 -15.31 -21.57 -2.32
CA GLY A 96 -14.21 -22.35 -2.86
C GLY A 96 -14.29 -22.62 -4.39
N ILE A 97 -15.09 -21.81 -5.11
CA ILE A 97 -15.30 -21.99 -6.55
C ILE A 97 -14.02 -21.71 -7.34
N PHE A 98 -13.33 -20.62 -6.98
CA PHE A 98 -12.07 -20.26 -7.64
C PHE A 98 -11.01 -21.34 -7.41
N GLU A 99 -10.82 -21.78 -6.16
CA GLU A 99 -9.89 -22.87 -5.84
C GLU A 99 -10.25 -24.15 -6.57
N ALA A 100 -11.54 -24.57 -6.55
CA ALA A 100 -11.99 -25.78 -7.25
C ALA A 100 -11.70 -25.72 -8.75
N ASN A 101 -11.94 -24.58 -9.39
CA ASN A 101 -11.63 -24.38 -10.80
C ASN A 101 -10.12 -24.41 -11.09
N LEU A 102 -9.29 -23.81 -10.22
CA LEU A 102 -7.85 -23.94 -10.34
C LEU A 102 -7.37 -25.39 -10.23
N ARG A 103 -7.92 -26.17 -9.32
CA ARG A 103 -7.58 -27.62 -9.17
C ARG A 103 -7.93 -28.43 -10.41
N ARG A 104 -8.96 -28.06 -11.18
CA ARG A 104 -9.26 -28.66 -12.49
C ARG A 104 -8.14 -28.43 -13.53
N CYS A 105 -7.34 -27.36 -13.35
CA CYS A 105 -6.19 -27.05 -14.21
C CYS A 105 -4.92 -27.82 -13.84
N ARG A 106 -5.00 -28.82 -12.93
CA ARG A 106 -3.85 -29.64 -12.48
C ARG A 106 -2.69 -28.81 -11.89
N ILE A 107 -3.03 -27.78 -11.12
CA ILE A 107 -2.03 -27.00 -10.40
C ILE A 107 -1.32 -27.86 -9.34
N ASN A 108 -0.07 -27.51 -9.02
CA ASN A 108 0.74 -28.25 -8.06
C ASN A 108 0.33 -27.94 -6.60
N THR A 109 0.68 -26.78 -6.11
CA THR A 109 0.39 -26.35 -4.72
C THR A 109 -0.46 -25.09 -4.73
N PHE A 110 -1.54 -25.12 -3.93
CA PHE A 110 -2.40 -23.95 -3.70
C PHE A 110 -2.48 -23.64 -2.21
N LEU A 111 -2.24 -22.39 -1.88
CA LEU A 111 -2.41 -21.85 -0.53
C LEU A 111 -3.40 -20.69 -0.57
N ALA A 112 -4.45 -20.78 0.27
CA ALA A 112 -5.41 -19.71 0.45
C ALA A 112 -5.01 -18.85 1.65
N GLY A 113 -4.88 -17.55 1.43
CA GLY A 113 -4.71 -16.54 2.47
C GLY A 113 -5.99 -15.75 2.73
N PRO A 114 -6.10 -15.03 3.85
CA PRO A 114 -7.26 -14.21 4.13
C PRO A 114 -7.35 -13.06 3.12
N SER A 115 -8.50 -12.95 2.46
CA SER A 115 -8.77 -11.82 1.55
C SER A 115 -8.86 -10.51 2.32
N LYS A 116 -9.38 -10.57 3.55
CA LYS A 116 -9.48 -9.47 4.51
C LYS A 116 -9.00 -9.96 5.88
N PRO A 117 -7.95 -9.35 6.45
CA PRO A 117 -7.53 -9.61 7.81
C PRO A 117 -8.65 -9.28 8.82
N ASP A 118 -8.67 -10.02 9.92
CA ASP A 118 -9.53 -9.76 11.08
C ASP A 118 -8.80 -8.92 12.16
N ASN A 119 -9.39 -8.81 13.34
CA ASN A 119 -8.80 -8.04 14.44
C ASN A 119 -8.01 -8.92 15.44
N SER A 120 -7.54 -10.10 15.05
CA SER A 120 -6.84 -11.03 15.95
C SER A 120 -5.39 -10.67 16.21
N GLU A 121 -4.68 -10.19 15.18
CA GLU A 121 -3.29 -9.75 15.24
C GLU A 121 -2.97 -8.81 14.06
N HIS A 122 -1.74 -8.28 14.00
CA HIS A 122 -1.29 -7.40 12.92
C HIS A 122 -1.55 -8.01 11.53
N ALA A 123 -2.16 -7.24 10.64
CA ALA A 123 -2.64 -7.70 9.33
C ALA A 123 -1.55 -8.41 8.50
N ALA A 124 -0.32 -7.91 8.48
CA ALA A 124 0.77 -8.55 7.74
C ALA A 124 1.10 -9.96 8.27
N ARG A 125 0.95 -10.20 9.58
CA ARG A 125 1.15 -11.55 10.16
C ARG A 125 0.07 -12.50 9.71
N GLN A 126 -1.19 -12.04 9.71
CA GLN A 126 -2.31 -12.84 9.20
C GLN A 126 -2.13 -13.22 7.73
N LEU A 127 -1.67 -12.26 6.91
CA LEU A 127 -1.40 -12.49 5.48
C LEU A 127 -0.24 -13.48 5.25
N ALA A 128 0.68 -13.60 6.19
CA ALA A 128 1.78 -14.58 6.10
C ALA A 128 1.44 -15.98 6.63
N ARG A 129 0.34 -16.15 7.39
CA ARG A 129 -0.04 -17.44 8.00
C ARG A 129 -0.08 -18.62 7.03
N PRO A 130 -0.59 -18.49 5.78
CA PRO A 130 -0.63 -19.63 4.85
C PRO A 130 0.74 -20.22 4.55
N LEU A 131 1.79 -19.42 4.66
CA LEU A 131 3.16 -19.84 4.37
C LEU A 131 3.74 -20.76 5.46
N ALA A 132 3.09 -20.89 6.61
CA ALA A 132 3.44 -21.86 7.65
C ALA A 132 3.38 -23.32 7.11
N ALA A 133 2.52 -23.61 6.12
CA ALA A 133 2.49 -24.89 5.41
C ALA A 133 3.79 -25.21 4.67
N LEU A 134 4.62 -24.20 4.42
CA LEU A 134 5.97 -24.32 3.82
C LEU A 134 7.09 -24.21 4.87
N GLY A 135 6.75 -24.17 6.16
CA GLY A 135 7.69 -23.92 7.25
C GLY A 135 8.21 -22.49 7.32
N LEU A 136 7.50 -21.51 6.70
CA LEU A 136 7.87 -20.10 6.67
C LEU A 136 7.04 -19.32 7.69
N HIS A 137 7.73 -18.59 8.56
CA HIS A 137 7.09 -17.82 9.62
C HIS A 137 7.56 -16.36 9.58
N LEU A 138 6.62 -15.42 9.66
CA LEU A 138 6.91 -14.00 9.62
C LEU A 138 7.36 -13.49 11.00
N HIS A 139 8.60 -13.06 11.11
CA HIS A 139 9.15 -12.42 12.33
C HIS A 139 8.96 -10.91 12.28
N ASP A 140 9.36 -10.27 11.18
CA ASP A 140 9.26 -8.82 10.97
C ASP A 140 8.06 -8.49 10.04
N PRO A 141 6.98 -7.87 10.57
CA PRO A 141 5.82 -7.49 9.78
C PRO A 141 5.99 -6.18 9.02
N ALA A 142 7.12 -5.49 9.15
CA ALA A 142 7.40 -4.24 8.45
C ALA A 142 7.53 -4.47 6.94
N ALA A 143 6.70 -3.80 6.17
CA ALA A 143 6.81 -3.80 4.71
C ALA A 143 7.98 -2.89 4.27
N ARG A 144 8.61 -3.22 3.14
CA ARG A 144 9.65 -2.38 2.53
C ARG A 144 9.35 -2.24 1.04
N LEU A 145 9.60 -1.07 0.48
CA LEU A 145 9.52 -0.80 -0.93
C LEU A 145 10.90 -0.35 -1.45
N TYR A 146 11.18 -0.71 -2.68
CA TYR A 146 12.48 -0.50 -3.31
C TYR A 146 12.30 0.24 -4.64
N PRO A 147 12.13 1.58 -4.64
CA PRO A 147 12.11 2.35 -5.88
C PRO A 147 13.36 2.06 -6.71
N ASN A 148 13.20 1.95 -8.03
CA ASN A 148 14.34 1.77 -8.93
C ASN A 148 14.99 3.11 -9.30
N ASP A 149 16.07 3.08 -10.07
CA ASP A 149 16.81 4.29 -10.44
C ASP A 149 15.95 5.26 -11.27
N GLY A 150 15.09 4.75 -12.16
CA GLY A 150 14.18 5.59 -12.93
C GLY A 150 13.13 6.28 -12.06
N ASP A 151 12.59 5.58 -11.05
CA ASP A 151 11.67 6.17 -10.07
C ASP A 151 12.36 7.29 -9.27
N ARG A 152 13.62 7.08 -8.85
CA ARG A 152 14.42 8.07 -8.12
C ARG A 152 14.83 9.26 -8.98
N GLU A 153 15.13 9.04 -10.25
CA GLU A 153 15.45 10.11 -11.19
C GLU A 153 14.24 11.02 -11.42
N PHE A 154 13.05 10.43 -11.55
CA PHE A 154 11.80 11.18 -11.56
C PHE A 154 11.65 12.04 -10.30
N ALA A 155 11.79 11.45 -9.12
CA ALA A 155 11.65 12.16 -7.85
C ALA A 155 12.67 13.30 -7.71
N LYS A 156 13.92 13.08 -8.11
CA LYS A 156 14.97 14.10 -8.12
C LYS A 156 14.63 15.26 -9.06
N SER A 157 14.17 14.95 -10.26
CA SER A 157 13.76 15.97 -11.24
C SER A 157 12.56 16.79 -10.72
N PHE A 158 11.58 16.11 -10.12
CA PHE A 158 10.38 16.74 -9.56
C PHE A 158 10.68 17.65 -8.36
N LEU A 159 11.54 17.21 -7.44
CA LEU A 159 11.92 17.98 -6.25
C LEU A 159 12.86 19.14 -6.60
N GLY A 160 13.62 19.02 -7.69
CA GLY A 160 14.63 20.00 -8.07
C GLY A 160 15.82 20.02 -7.11
N ASN A 161 16.55 21.12 -7.12
CA ASN A 161 17.77 21.31 -6.30
C ASN A 161 17.47 21.90 -4.91
N SER A 162 16.26 21.73 -4.37
CA SER A 162 15.96 22.22 -3.03
C SER A 162 16.88 21.55 -2.00
N PRO A 163 17.57 22.32 -1.12
CA PRO A 163 18.45 21.75 -0.10
C PRO A 163 17.65 21.03 1.01
N LYS A 164 16.37 21.35 1.15
CA LYS A 164 15.46 20.75 2.11
C LYS A 164 14.42 19.90 1.40
N ARG A 165 14.18 18.69 1.93
CA ARG A 165 13.04 17.88 1.49
C ARG A 165 11.74 18.49 2.00
N PRO A 166 10.68 18.51 1.19
CA PRO A 166 9.39 19.01 1.64
C PRO A 166 8.77 18.11 2.69
N LEU A 167 7.92 18.67 3.51
CA LEU A 167 6.96 17.94 4.32
C LEU A 167 5.80 17.50 3.43
N LEU A 168 5.61 16.20 3.29
CA LEU A 168 4.56 15.63 2.46
C LEU A 168 3.29 15.45 3.27
N LEU A 169 2.21 16.05 2.80
CA LEU A 169 0.88 16.01 3.43
C LEU A 169 -0.07 15.19 2.57
N HIS A 170 -0.77 14.23 3.17
CA HIS A 170 -1.85 13.49 2.51
C HIS A 170 -3.16 13.65 3.30
N PRO A 171 -3.99 14.65 2.95
CA PRO A 171 -5.18 15.01 3.72
C PRO A 171 -6.39 14.10 3.47
N GLY A 172 -6.25 13.09 2.62
CA GLY A 172 -7.28 12.14 2.26
C GLY A 172 -7.06 10.73 2.78
N SER A 173 -8.09 9.93 2.64
CA SER A 173 -8.07 8.47 2.80
C SER A 173 -9.26 7.86 2.06
N GLY A 174 -9.31 6.54 1.93
CA GLY A 174 -10.45 5.85 1.30
C GLY A 174 -11.77 5.92 2.10
N SER A 175 -11.86 6.70 3.18
CA SER A 175 -13.06 6.83 4.01
C SER A 175 -13.11 8.17 4.74
N GLU A 176 -14.22 8.88 4.58
CA GLU A 176 -14.44 10.16 5.27
C GLU A 176 -14.35 10.05 6.80
N THR A 177 -14.73 8.92 7.38
CA THR A 177 -14.66 8.71 8.83
C THR A 177 -13.22 8.61 9.38
N LYS A 178 -12.25 8.38 8.51
CA LYS A 178 -10.82 8.38 8.85
C LYS A 178 -10.17 9.73 8.64
N ASN A 179 -10.82 10.65 7.95
CA ASN A 179 -10.25 11.93 7.58
C ASN A 179 -10.32 12.94 8.74
N TRP A 180 -9.22 13.61 8.96
CA TRP A 180 -9.17 14.83 9.77
C TRP A 180 -9.84 15.97 9.00
N ALA A 181 -10.50 16.91 9.71
CA ALA A 181 -11.19 18.01 9.06
C ALA A 181 -10.25 18.83 8.18
N ILE A 182 -10.71 19.23 6.99
CA ILE A 182 -9.85 19.94 6.04
C ILE A 182 -9.43 21.31 6.57
N GLU A 183 -10.25 21.93 7.41
CA GLU A 183 -9.96 23.18 8.10
C GLU A 183 -8.77 23.04 9.05
N ASN A 184 -8.58 21.88 9.65
CA ASN A 184 -7.44 21.60 10.50
C ASN A 184 -6.15 21.44 9.68
N TRP A 185 -6.23 20.80 8.49
CA TRP A 185 -5.11 20.77 7.55
C TRP A 185 -4.71 22.16 7.10
N LYS A 186 -5.71 23.01 6.81
CA LYS A 186 -5.47 24.42 6.49
C LYS A 186 -4.75 25.14 7.64
N LYS A 187 -5.28 25.05 8.86
CA LYS A 187 -4.65 25.66 10.04
C LYS A 187 -3.21 25.15 10.24
N LEU A 188 -3.00 23.84 10.07
CA LEU A 188 -1.66 23.25 10.17
C LEU A 188 -0.69 23.90 9.17
N GLY A 189 -1.08 24.02 7.90
CA GLY A 189 -0.26 24.66 6.88
C GLY A 189 -0.02 26.14 7.16
N ASP A 190 -1.05 26.85 7.66
CA ASP A 190 -0.93 28.27 8.05
C ASP A 190 0.09 28.48 9.19
N PHE A 191 0.39 27.46 10.02
CA PHE A 191 1.48 27.46 10.99
C PHE A 191 2.84 27.12 10.36
N LEU A 192 2.87 26.12 9.46
CA LEU A 192 4.12 25.58 8.93
C LEU A 192 4.75 26.49 7.87
N LEU A 193 3.95 27.14 7.04
CA LEU A 193 4.43 27.98 5.95
C LEU A 193 5.23 29.20 6.45
N PRO A 194 4.73 30.01 7.42
CA PRO A 194 5.51 31.12 7.98
C PRO A 194 6.77 30.65 8.73
N ALA A 195 6.78 29.41 9.23
CA ALA A 195 7.95 28.82 9.85
C ALA A 195 9.03 28.36 8.83
N GLY A 196 8.79 28.56 7.53
CA GLY A 196 9.74 28.27 6.45
C GLY A 196 9.78 26.81 6.02
N HIS A 197 8.69 26.04 6.26
CA HIS A 197 8.57 24.68 5.77
C HIS A 197 8.09 24.67 4.31
N ASP A 198 8.73 23.85 3.48
CA ASP A 198 8.29 23.56 2.12
C ASP A 198 7.22 22.43 2.19
N LEU A 199 6.02 22.71 1.72
CA LEU A 199 4.91 21.78 1.77
C LEU A 199 4.62 21.17 0.39
N LEU A 200 4.41 19.85 0.37
CA LEU A 200 3.96 19.11 -0.79
C LEU A 200 2.70 18.32 -0.44
N VAL A 201 1.58 18.67 -1.04
CA VAL A 201 0.30 18.00 -0.82
C VAL A 201 0.09 16.91 -1.87
N ILE A 202 -0.17 15.69 -1.40
CA ILE A 202 -0.44 14.53 -2.25
C ILE A 202 -1.94 14.28 -2.29
N ALA A 203 -2.47 14.03 -3.50
CA ALA A 203 -3.86 13.66 -3.73
C ALA A 203 -3.98 12.49 -4.70
N GLY A 204 -4.88 11.57 -4.39
CA GLY A 204 -5.43 10.59 -5.32
C GLY A 204 -6.74 11.06 -5.93
N GLU A 205 -7.35 10.22 -6.78
CA GLU A 205 -8.65 10.52 -7.39
C GLU A 205 -9.75 10.76 -6.33
N ALA A 206 -9.72 10.01 -5.24
CA ALA A 206 -10.69 10.10 -4.15
C ALA A 206 -10.55 11.36 -3.28
N ASP A 207 -9.44 12.10 -3.39
CA ASP A 207 -9.11 13.20 -2.49
C ASP A 207 -9.23 14.57 -3.16
N GLN A 208 -9.62 14.63 -4.45
CA GLN A 208 -9.58 15.86 -5.27
C GLN A 208 -10.40 16.99 -4.67
N ASP A 209 -11.63 16.71 -4.25
CA ASP A 209 -12.52 17.74 -3.67
C ASP A 209 -11.95 18.32 -2.38
N ARG A 210 -11.34 17.49 -1.56
CA ARG A 210 -10.70 17.93 -0.31
C ARG A 210 -9.47 18.79 -0.58
N VAL A 211 -8.64 18.37 -1.51
CA VAL A 211 -7.40 19.08 -1.85
C VAL A 211 -7.67 20.40 -2.57
N SER A 212 -8.75 20.50 -3.35
CA SER A 212 -9.14 21.77 -3.99
C SER A 212 -9.41 22.90 -2.99
N VAL A 213 -9.89 22.56 -1.79
CA VAL A 213 -10.07 23.55 -0.69
C VAL A 213 -8.71 24.10 -0.23
N LEU A 214 -7.70 23.25 -0.10
CA LEU A 214 -6.34 23.68 0.27
C LEU A 214 -5.65 24.45 -0.86
N GLU A 215 -5.85 24.03 -2.13
CA GLU A 215 -5.33 24.77 -3.29
C GLU A 215 -5.86 26.21 -3.30
N SER A 216 -7.17 26.38 -3.12
CA SER A 216 -7.79 27.70 -3.05
C SER A 216 -7.31 28.52 -1.85
N ALA A 217 -7.10 27.86 -0.70
CA ALA A 217 -6.64 28.53 0.51
C ALA A 217 -5.17 28.97 0.45
N TRP A 218 -4.34 28.28 -0.34
CA TRP A 218 -2.90 28.52 -0.45
C TRP A 218 -2.45 28.95 -1.86
N ASP A 219 -3.37 29.49 -2.66
CA ASP A 219 -3.12 29.89 -4.06
C ASP A 219 -1.90 30.83 -4.21
N CYS A 220 -1.68 31.73 -3.23
CA CYS A 220 -0.53 32.64 -3.21
C CYS A 220 0.66 32.16 -2.35
N GLN A 221 0.65 30.89 -1.91
CA GLN A 221 1.70 30.32 -1.07
C GLN A 221 2.60 29.36 -1.86
N PRO A 222 3.85 29.18 -1.45
CA PRO A 222 4.79 28.27 -2.13
C PRO A 222 4.50 26.79 -1.79
N VAL A 223 3.24 26.34 -1.93
CA VAL A 223 2.82 24.95 -1.73
C VAL A 223 2.76 24.24 -3.06
N ARG A 224 3.33 23.06 -3.12
CA ARG A 224 3.24 22.19 -4.29
C ARG A 224 2.13 21.16 -4.11
N PHE A 225 1.39 20.90 -5.18
CA PHE A 225 0.32 19.91 -5.20
C PHE A 225 0.65 18.82 -6.23
N VAL A 226 0.53 17.57 -5.80
CA VAL A 226 0.79 16.39 -6.63
C VAL A 226 -0.48 15.57 -6.70
N LYS A 227 -0.99 15.40 -7.92
CA LYS A 227 -2.23 14.65 -8.15
C LYS A 227 -1.97 13.44 -9.04
N ASN A 228 -2.54 12.29 -8.64
CA ASN A 228 -2.59 11.07 -9.46
C ASN A 228 -1.24 10.59 -9.99
N LEU A 229 -0.17 10.69 -9.21
CA LEU A 229 1.12 10.12 -9.58
C LEU A 229 1.05 8.59 -9.66
N PRO A 230 1.76 7.98 -10.62
CA PRO A 230 2.03 6.55 -10.56
C PRO A 230 2.65 6.18 -9.20
N LEU A 231 2.17 5.10 -8.59
CA LEU A 231 2.57 4.73 -7.22
C LEU A 231 4.08 4.48 -7.07
N SER A 232 4.75 4.03 -8.14
CA SER A 232 6.20 3.86 -8.13
C SER A 232 6.96 5.20 -8.04
N HIS A 233 6.50 6.22 -8.75
CA HIS A 233 7.04 7.57 -8.67
C HIS A 233 6.75 8.21 -7.29
N LEU A 234 5.53 7.99 -6.79
CA LEU A 234 5.16 8.45 -5.44
C LEU A 234 6.02 7.78 -4.37
N ALA A 235 6.31 6.49 -4.49
CA ALA A 235 7.19 5.77 -3.57
C ALA A 235 8.59 6.39 -3.54
N ALA A 236 9.17 6.74 -4.69
CA ALA A 236 10.47 7.40 -4.75
C ALA A 236 10.43 8.83 -4.19
N LEU A 237 9.33 9.56 -4.39
CA LEU A 237 9.14 10.90 -3.84
C LEU A 237 9.08 10.89 -2.31
N LEU A 238 8.48 9.84 -1.74
CA LEU A 238 8.36 9.63 -0.29
C LEU A 238 9.68 9.17 0.35
N GLU A 239 10.59 8.54 -0.39
CA GLU A 239 11.84 7.98 0.14
C GLU A 239 12.66 9.05 0.90
N GLY A 240 12.87 8.81 2.20
CA GLY A 240 13.65 9.70 3.08
C GLY A 240 13.02 11.08 3.36
N SER A 241 11.73 11.26 3.12
CA SER A 241 10.99 12.49 3.45
C SER A 241 10.32 12.40 4.81
N PHE A 242 9.71 13.50 5.27
CA PHE A 242 8.74 13.48 6.36
C PHE A 242 7.33 13.44 5.76
N PHE A 243 6.51 12.53 6.25
CA PHE A 243 5.16 12.30 5.78
C PHE A 243 4.13 12.43 6.91
N LEU A 244 3.08 13.18 6.68
CA LEU A 244 1.91 13.29 7.55
C LEU A 244 0.65 12.88 6.79
N GLY A 245 -0.08 11.91 7.30
CA GLY A 245 -1.31 11.41 6.69
C GLY A 245 -2.17 10.63 7.65
N HIS A 246 -3.23 10.01 7.11
CA HIS A 246 -4.17 9.17 7.87
C HIS A 246 -3.85 7.68 7.72
N ASP A 247 -4.67 6.82 8.33
CA ASP A 247 -4.78 5.40 8.01
C ASP A 247 -5.25 5.22 6.56
N SER A 248 -4.30 5.12 5.64
CA SER A 248 -4.51 5.04 4.20
C SER A 248 -3.44 4.19 3.51
N GLY A 249 -3.72 3.76 2.27
CA GLY A 249 -2.74 3.04 1.46
C GLY A 249 -1.46 3.82 1.19
N ILE A 250 -1.55 5.14 1.04
CA ILE A 250 -0.38 6.01 0.82
C ILE A 250 0.52 6.05 2.05
N SER A 251 -0.05 6.01 3.25
CA SER A 251 0.71 5.94 4.50
C SER A 251 1.53 4.65 4.62
N HIS A 252 0.99 3.54 4.10
CA HIS A 252 1.75 2.28 4.01
C HIS A 252 2.91 2.38 3.02
N ILE A 253 2.71 3.05 1.87
CA ILE A 253 3.80 3.31 0.92
C ILE A 253 4.88 4.17 1.59
N ALA A 254 4.49 5.27 2.25
CA ALA A 254 5.41 6.18 2.91
C ALA A 254 6.27 5.45 3.97
N ALA A 255 5.64 4.68 4.83
CA ALA A 255 6.34 3.89 5.84
C ALA A 255 7.31 2.87 5.20
N ALA A 256 6.86 2.17 4.17
CA ALA A 256 7.63 1.13 3.49
C ALA A 256 8.83 1.65 2.69
N THR A 257 8.81 2.93 2.28
CA THR A 257 9.94 3.60 1.62
C THR A 257 10.92 4.27 2.58
N GLY A 258 10.68 4.16 3.91
CA GLY A 258 11.55 4.76 4.92
C GLY A 258 11.30 6.25 5.19
N ALA A 259 10.17 6.80 4.76
CA ALA A 259 9.76 8.14 5.16
C ALA A 259 9.53 8.19 6.68
N LYS A 260 9.95 9.27 7.34
CA LYS A 260 9.57 9.51 8.74
C LYS A 260 8.08 9.88 8.79
N CYS A 261 7.26 9.01 9.32
CA CYS A 261 5.81 9.12 9.25
C CYS A 261 5.19 9.56 10.58
N LEU A 262 4.30 10.55 10.54
CA LEU A 262 3.32 10.82 11.59
C LEU A 262 1.93 10.46 11.04
N LEU A 263 1.30 9.42 11.60
CA LEU A 263 0.05 8.88 11.07
C LEU A 263 -1.10 9.13 12.04
N LEU A 264 -2.16 9.77 11.53
CA LEU A 264 -3.35 10.11 12.31
C LEU A 264 -4.35 8.95 12.23
N TYR A 265 -4.65 8.36 13.38
CA TYR A 265 -5.58 7.25 13.50
C TYR A 265 -6.83 7.64 14.29
N GLY A 266 -7.99 7.31 13.72
CA GLY A 266 -9.28 7.46 14.37
C GLY A 266 -9.74 6.17 15.06
N TRP A 267 -10.85 5.62 14.58
CA TRP A 267 -11.52 4.45 15.14
C TRP A 267 -10.82 3.11 14.81
N THR A 268 -10.03 3.07 13.74
CA THR A 268 -9.27 1.87 13.38
C THR A 268 -8.18 1.57 14.40
N ASP A 269 -7.94 0.30 14.67
CA ASP A 269 -6.91 -0.12 15.63
C ASP A 269 -5.51 -0.11 15.00
N PRO A 270 -4.60 0.77 15.46
CA PRO A 270 -3.24 0.80 14.93
C PRO A 270 -2.45 -0.49 15.17
N ALA A 271 -2.76 -1.26 16.22
CA ALA A 271 -2.08 -2.52 16.48
C ALA A 271 -2.30 -3.56 15.37
N ILE A 272 -3.42 -3.43 14.65
CA ILE A 272 -3.78 -4.31 13.53
C ILE A 272 -3.34 -3.72 12.20
N TRP A 273 -3.58 -2.42 12.00
CA TRP A 273 -3.54 -1.81 10.67
C TRP A 273 -2.40 -0.84 10.42
N ALA A 274 -1.71 -0.32 11.46
CA ALA A 274 -0.62 0.61 11.21
C ALA A 274 0.59 -0.11 10.59
N PRO A 275 1.36 0.57 9.70
CA PRO A 275 2.63 0.04 9.27
C PRO A 275 3.52 -0.26 10.48
N ALA A 276 4.12 -1.45 10.52
CA ALA A 276 4.96 -1.91 11.63
C ALA A 276 6.40 -1.40 11.56
N ASN A 277 6.66 -0.41 10.72
CA ASN A 277 7.98 0.16 10.49
C ASN A 277 8.40 1.08 11.65
N GLU A 278 9.67 1.04 12.05
CA GLU A 278 10.23 1.85 13.16
C GLU A 278 10.19 3.37 12.89
N ASN A 279 10.14 3.77 11.63
CA ASN A 279 10.01 5.16 11.19
C ASN A 279 8.58 5.73 11.30
N VAL A 280 7.64 4.99 11.91
CA VAL A 280 6.24 5.37 12.04
C VAL A 280 5.91 5.77 13.48
N THR A 281 5.37 6.97 13.63
CA THR A 281 4.72 7.44 14.85
C THR A 281 3.21 7.52 14.60
N VAL A 282 2.43 6.85 15.44
CA VAL A 282 0.96 6.90 15.38
C VAL A 282 0.44 7.88 16.40
N LEU A 283 -0.39 8.80 15.94
CA LEU A 283 -1.15 9.73 16.79
C LEU A 283 -2.63 9.33 16.76
N ARG A 284 -3.11 8.74 17.84
CA ARG A 284 -4.50 8.30 17.96
C ARG A 284 -5.38 9.44 18.44
N ALA A 285 -6.47 9.70 17.71
CA ALA A 285 -7.45 10.70 18.08
C ALA A 285 -8.19 10.30 19.37
N PRO A 286 -8.49 11.27 20.27
CA PRO A 286 -9.20 11.01 21.51
C PRO A 286 -10.52 10.28 21.29
N GLY A 287 -10.73 9.14 21.99
CA GLY A 287 -11.90 8.30 21.81
C GLY A 287 -12.11 7.76 20.39
N GLY A 288 -11.04 7.71 19.58
CA GLY A 288 -11.11 7.27 18.18
C GLY A 288 -11.84 8.23 17.23
N LYS A 289 -12.09 9.48 17.65
CA LYS A 289 -12.87 10.46 16.91
C LYS A 289 -11.98 11.55 16.32
N MET A 290 -11.72 11.51 15.02
CA MET A 290 -10.84 12.44 14.31
C MET A 290 -11.17 13.91 14.55
N ARG A 291 -12.45 14.25 14.74
CA ARG A 291 -12.91 15.61 15.06
C ARG A 291 -12.40 16.16 16.40
N LEU A 292 -11.91 15.28 17.31
CA LEU A 292 -11.35 15.66 18.62
C LEU A 292 -9.82 15.78 18.60
N LEU A 293 -9.18 15.53 17.45
CA LEU A 293 -7.74 15.68 17.32
C LEU A 293 -7.42 17.15 17.00
N GLU A 294 -6.74 17.79 17.93
CA GLU A 294 -6.39 19.21 17.84
C GLU A 294 -5.12 19.43 17.00
N VAL A 295 -5.03 20.59 16.33
CA VAL A 295 -3.90 20.97 15.48
C VAL A 295 -2.60 21.07 16.29
N GLU A 296 -2.67 21.62 17.49
CA GLU A 296 -1.52 21.78 18.40
C GLU A 296 -0.92 20.42 18.80
N THR A 297 -1.77 19.38 18.89
CA THR A 297 -1.31 18.02 19.19
C THR A 297 -0.55 17.44 18.00
N VAL A 298 -1.03 17.66 16.78
CA VAL A 298 -0.36 17.25 15.55
C VAL A 298 0.96 18.01 15.38
N LEU A 299 0.96 19.34 15.59
CA LEU A 299 2.17 20.17 15.52
C LEU A 299 3.26 19.67 16.46
N ARG A 300 2.91 19.30 17.70
CA ARG A 300 3.88 18.71 18.66
C ARG A 300 4.44 17.36 18.19
N GLY A 301 3.69 16.62 17.40
CA GLY A 301 4.14 15.36 16.82
C GLY A 301 5.10 15.52 15.62
N ILE A 302 5.12 16.69 14.99
CA ILE A 302 6.04 17.01 13.89
C ILE A 302 7.39 17.42 14.49
N ASN A 303 8.20 16.43 14.85
CA ASN A 303 9.59 16.65 15.28
C ASN A 303 10.50 16.57 14.04
N PHE A 304 11.05 17.70 13.63
CA PHE A 304 12.02 17.80 12.53
C PHE A 304 13.41 17.34 12.95
#